data_1c37b40f5f3b47053bc6318a8a8fede7
#
_entry.id   1c37b40f5f3b47053bc6318a8a8fede7
#
_cell.length_a   1.000
_cell.length_b   1.000
_cell.length_c   1.000
_cell.angle_alpha   90.00
_cell.angle_beta   90.00
_cell.angle_gamma   90.00
#
_symmetry.space_group_name_H-M   'P 1'
#
loop_
_entity.id
_entity.type
_entity.pdbx_description
1 polymer ?
#
loop_
_entity_poly.entity_id
_entity_poly.type
_entity_poly.pdbx_seq_one_letter_code
_entity_poly.pdbx_strand_id
1 'polypeptide(L)'
;DVVSQMGTPHLDDDFHRFLVQYLYSTHKVPGLKEGTPLFKSLDMKLFEITLPDPTDNEADKKGLKELLSAMEQFYAGMHSVGEGRENYNRNHFTLEIALAEGSDHFIFYTAVPAHKADLFEKQLLGVHPNAKVMEVPDDYNVFSEGASVVASYATLVRHEVYPIKTYDSIDHDPLNIILNVFTKLKKTGEGASIQFTICPEDDEIIRKFHVILADVKGGMSVRTASSMTRQVGKEFKSLASELLFGAPKKKEDKKINDKAVENITEKMKSTIMASNIRIIASAESDLRAKQILADIESSFNQFTEADRNGFDFHHPQGGD
;
A
#
# COMPACT_ATOMS: atom_id res chain seq x y z
N ASP A 1 18.22 -23.38 6.06
CA ASP A 1 18.91 -22.28 6.70
C ASP A 1 18.86 -22.48 8.22
N VAL A 2 19.99 -22.33 8.93
CA VAL A 2 20.07 -22.61 10.38
C VAL A 2 19.24 -21.60 11.17
N VAL A 3 19.22 -20.34 10.75
CA VAL A 3 18.49 -19.26 11.45
C VAL A 3 16.99 -19.45 11.34
N SER A 4 16.49 -19.80 10.15
CA SER A 4 15.05 -20.10 9.96
C SER A 4 14.60 -21.33 10.78
N GLN A 5 15.52 -22.28 11.08
CA GLN A 5 15.22 -23.45 11.91
C GLN A 5 15.17 -23.13 13.42
N MET A 6 15.71 -21.98 13.82
CA MET A 6 15.69 -21.55 15.23
C MET A 6 14.32 -21.00 15.68
N GLY A 7 13.42 -20.71 14.74
CA GLY A 7 12.08 -20.21 15.07
C GLY A 7 12.07 -18.84 15.76
N THR A 8 13.08 -18.03 15.50
CA THR A 8 13.28 -16.70 16.09
C THR A 8 13.21 -15.62 14.99
N PRO A 9 12.01 -15.12 14.64
CA PRO A 9 11.80 -14.23 13.49
C PRO A 9 12.67 -12.97 13.50
N HIS A 10 12.90 -12.38 14.67
CA HIS A 10 13.78 -11.20 14.81
C HIS A 10 15.25 -11.49 14.45
N LEU A 11 15.76 -12.66 14.83
CA LEU A 11 17.12 -13.07 14.44
C LEU A 11 17.23 -13.37 12.95
N ASP A 12 16.17 -13.89 12.36
CA ASP A 12 16.12 -14.14 10.91
C ASP A 12 16.14 -12.81 10.14
N ASP A 13 15.36 -11.81 10.57
CA ASP A 13 15.34 -10.48 9.99
C ASP A 13 16.68 -9.75 10.14
N ASP A 14 17.25 -9.73 11.34
CA ASP A 14 18.58 -9.16 11.61
C ASP A 14 19.67 -9.88 10.82
N PHE A 15 19.57 -11.20 10.69
CA PHE A 15 20.52 -11.97 9.87
C PHE A 15 20.40 -11.62 8.39
N HIS A 16 19.19 -11.50 7.86
CA HIS A 16 19.00 -11.09 6.47
C HIS A 16 19.52 -9.68 6.22
N ARG A 17 19.28 -8.75 7.13
CA ARG A 17 19.84 -7.39 7.07
C ARG A 17 21.36 -7.41 7.11
N PHE A 18 21.96 -8.13 8.07
CA PHE A 18 23.41 -8.31 8.14
C PHE A 18 23.95 -8.94 6.86
N LEU A 19 23.29 -9.97 6.34
CA LEU A 19 23.71 -10.64 5.11
C LEU A 19 23.70 -9.69 3.91
N VAL A 20 22.67 -8.87 3.77
CA VAL A 20 22.59 -7.85 2.71
C VAL A 20 23.74 -6.85 2.86
N GLN A 21 23.98 -6.32 4.06
CA GLN A 21 25.08 -5.40 4.34
C GLN A 21 26.45 -6.05 4.10
N TYR A 22 26.64 -7.31 4.53
CA TYR A 22 27.88 -8.06 4.32
C TYR A 22 28.12 -8.33 2.84
N LEU A 23 27.12 -8.77 2.10
CA LEU A 23 27.23 -9.00 0.66
C LEU A 23 27.52 -7.70 -0.10
N TYR A 24 26.89 -6.61 0.32
CA TYR A 24 27.15 -5.28 -0.24
C TYR A 24 28.61 -4.83 0.00
N SER A 25 29.11 -4.99 1.23
CA SER A 25 30.46 -4.53 1.61
C SER A 25 31.59 -5.41 1.09
N THR A 26 31.36 -6.72 0.90
CA THR A 26 32.40 -7.71 0.63
C THR A 26 32.30 -8.38 -0.74
N HIS A 27 31.13 -8.40 -1.36
CA HIS A 27 30.88 -9.09 -2.62
C HIS A 27 30.29 -8.15 -3.67
N LYS A 28 30.75 -8.27 -4.91
CA LYS A 28 30.15 -7.62 -6.06
C LYS A 28 28.87 -8.38 -6.44
N VAL A 29 27.76 -8.03 -5.82
CA VAL A 29 26.44 -8.57 -6.23
C VAL A 29 26.05 -7.91 -7.55
N PRO A 30 25.82 -8.66 -8.63
CA PRO A 30 25.39 -8.10 -9.90
C PRO A 30 24.11 -7.28 -9.72
N GLY A 31 24.13 -6.02 -10.15
CA GLY A 31 23.00 -5.09 -10.01
C GLY A 31 22.93 -4.34 -8.68
N LEU A 32 23.63 -4.79 -7.63
CA LEU A 32 23.70 -4.10 -6.34
C LEU A 32 24.97 -3.25 -6.26
N LYS A 33 25.11 -2.31 -7.16
CA LYS A 33 26.23 -1.36 -7.17
C LYS A 33 25.72 0.00 -6.74
N GLU A 34 26.48 0.69 -5.90
CA GLU A 34 26.17 2.05 -5.46
C GLU A 34 25.79 2.94 -6.66
N GLY A 35 24.70 3.67 -6.51
CA GLY A 35 24.16 4.53 -7.57
C GLY A 35 23.29 3.84 -8.62
N THR A 36 23.21 2.49 -8.64
CA THR A 36 22.26 1.79 -9.53
C THR A 36 20.80 1.95 -9.06
N PRO A 37 19.80 1.82 -9.96
CA PRO A 37 18.40 1.89 -9.57
C PRO A 37 18.03 0.86 -8.49
N LEU A 38 18.56 -0.36 -8.56
CA LEU A 38 18.35 -1.39 -7.54
C LEU A 38 18.89 -0.95 -6.18
N PHE A 39 20.12 -0.46 -6.13
CA PHE A 39 20.71 0.04 -4.89
C PHE A 39 19.86 1.16 -4.29
N LYS A 40 19.49 2.16 -5.11
CA LYS A 40 18.67 3.29 -4.66
C LYS A 40 17.29 2.90 -4.14
N SER A 41 16.71 1.80 -4.64
CA SER A 41 15.41 1.30 -4.17
C SER A 41 15.51 0.49 -2.87
N LEU A 42 16.70 -0.04 -2.54
CA LEU A 42 16.99 -0.79 -1.32
C LEU A 42 17.62 0.07 -0.23
N ASP A 43 18.24 1.20 -0.62
CA ASP A 43 18.82 2.18 0.32
C ASP A 43 17.70 3.05 0.88
N MET A 44 17.08 2.56 1.95
CA MET A 44 15.91 3.15 2.59
C MET A 44 16.30 3.80 3.93
N LYS A 45 15.63 4.90 4.25
CA LYS A 45 15.66 5.54 5.56
C LYS A 45 14.32 5.35 6.25
N LEU A 46 14.37 4.99 7.53
CA LEU A 46 13.19 4.84 8.38
C LEU A 46 12.97 6.12 9.19
N PHE A 47 11.73 6.57 9.20
CA PHE A 47 11.28 7.73 9.98
C PHE A 47 10.16 7.33 10.92
N GLU A 48 10.28 7.80 12.16
CA GLU A 48 9.18 7.81 13.12
C GLU A 48 8.42 9.13 12.97
N ILE A 49 7.09 9.03 12.94
CA ILE A 49 6.20 10.18 12.81
C ILE A 49 5.33 10.28 14.04
N THR A 50 5.43 11.41 14.74
CA THR A 50 4.52 11.75 15.82
C THR A 50 3.61 12.89 15.37
N LEU A 51 2.30 12.63 15.40
CA LEU A 51 1.30 13.68 15.18
C LEU A 51 1.06 14.41 16.50
N PRO A 52 0.88 15.74 16.49
CA PRO A 52 0.57 16.49 17.70
C PRO A 52 -0.80 16.09 18.25
N ASP A 53 -0.93 16.16 19.56
CA ASP A 53 -2.24 16.02 20.20
C ASP A 53 -3.20 17.08 19.65
N PRO A 54 -4.49 16.76 19.47
CA PRO A 54 -5.49 17.74 19.10
C PRO A 54 -5.50 18.86 20.15
N THR A 55 -5.05 20.05 19.77
CA THR A 55 -5.14 21.20 20.64
C THR A 55 -6.59 21.68 20.70
N ASP A 56 -7.03 22.15 21.90
CA ASP A 56 -8.39 22.69 22.10
C ASP A 56 -8.63 24.03 21.36
N ASN A 57 -7.68 24.49 20.58
CA ASN A 57 -7.81 25.70 19.76
C ASN A 57 -8.79 25.47 18.60
N GLU A 58 -9.85 26.26 18.54
CA GLU A 58 -10.86 26.15 17.47
C GLU A 58 -10.31 26.32 16.05
N ALA A 59 -9.16 26.97 15.90
CA ALA A 59 -8.47 27.11 14.62
C ALA A 59 -7.90 25.77 14.07
N ASP A 60 -7.68 24.78 14.94
CA ASP A 60 -7.10 23.47 14.59
C ASP A 60 -8.18 22.39 14.37
N LYS A 61 -9.47 22.69 14.53
CA LYS A 61 -10.58 21.78 14.26
C LYS A 61 -10.89 21.68 12.76
N LYS A 62 -9.90 21.24 12.00
CA LYS A 62 -10.14 20.81 10.63
C LYS A 62 -11.07 19.61 10.66
N GLY A 63 -12.11 19.65 9.81
CA GLY A 63 -13.00 18.50 9.67
C GLY A 63 -12.23 17.28 9.16
N LEU A 64 -12.65 16.07 9.54
CA LEU A 64 -12.03 14.81 9.08
C LEU A 64 -11.81 14.80 7.56
N LYS A 65 -12.79 15.24 6.78
CA LYS A 65 -12.68 15.33 5.31
C LYS A 65 -11.56 16.26 4.84
N GLU A 66 -11.32 17.35 5.55
CA GLU A 66 -10.25 18.30 5.23
C GLU A 66 -8.87 17.70 5.51
N LEU A 67 -8.73 16.97 6.63
CA LEU A 67 -7.51 16.25 6.96
C LEU A 67 -7.20 15.13 5.94
N LEU A 68 -8.21 14.37 5.54
CA LEU A 68 -8.05 13.31 4.55
C LEU A 68 -7.78 13.86 3.15
N SER A 69 -8.39 15.00 2.78
CA SER A 69 -8.09 15.69 1.53
C SER A 69 -6.65 16.22 1.48
N ALA A 70 -6.11 16.62 2.62
CA ALA A 70 -4.70 17.03 2.72
C ALA A 70 -3.75 15.85 2.41
N MET A 71 -4.11 14.62 2.79
CA MET A 71 -3.34 13.42 2.43
C MET A 71 -3.33 13.13 0.93
N GLU A 72 -4.35 13.53 0.17
CA GLU A 72 -4.30 13.43 -1.30
C GLU A 72 -3.17 14.29 -1.88
N GLN A 73 -2.93 15.47 -1.31
CA GLN A 73 -1.82 16.35 -1.72
C GLN A 73 -0.46 15.72 -1.37
N PHE A 74 -0.37 15.09 -0.20
CA PHE A 74 0.82 14.33 0.17
C PHE A 74 1.11 13.22 -0.85
N TYR A 75 0.14 12.38 -1.19
CA TYR A 75 0.33 11.31 -2.17
C TYR A 75 0.67 11.85 -3.56
N ALA A 76 0.03 12.93 -4.00
CA ALA A 76 0.36 13.58 -5.26
C ALA A 76 1.82 14.11 -5.28
N GLY A 77 2.28 14.70 -4.17
CA GLY A 77 3.68 15.12 -4.01
C GLY A 77 4.67 13.95 -4.00
N MET A 78 4.28 12.84 -3.37
CA MET A 78 5.09 11.62 -3.34
C MET A 78 5.12 10.84 -4.66
N HIS A 79 4.31 11.21 -5.65
CA HIS A 79 4.31 10.56 -6.96
C HIS A 79 5.70 10.60 -7.63
N SER A 80 6.46 11.66 -7.40
CA SER A 80 7.82 11.80 -7.93
C SER A 80 8.85 10.84 -7.31
N VAL A 81 8.50 10.09 -6.26
CA VAL A 81 9.34 8.98 -5.75
C VAL A 81 9.53 7.91 -6.83
N GLY A 82 8.50 7.66 -7.65
CA GLY A 82 8.56 6.68 -8.73
C GLY A 82 9.41 7.08 -9.94
N GLU A 83 9.94 8.31 -10.00
CA GLU A 83 10.80 8.74 -11.10
C GLU A 83 12.12 7.96 -11.14
N GLY A 84 12.59 7.63 -12.34
CA GLY A 84 13.84 6.88 -12.56
C GLY A 84 13.65 5.40 -12.83
N ARG A 85 12.51 4.99 -13.35
CA ARG A 85 12.16 3.60 -13.67
C ARG A 85 13.05 3.03 -14.78
N GLU A 86 13.93 2.12 -14.40
CA GLU A 86 14.49 1.12 -15.31
C GLU A 86 14.02 -0.26 -14.84
N ASN A 87 13.33 -0.98 -15.72
CA ASN A 87 12.92 -2.39 -15.65
C ASN A 87 13.00 -3.07 -14.26
N TYR A 88 11.83 -3.32 -13.64
CA TYR A 88 11.61 -4.10 -12.41
C TYR A 88 11.98 -3.44 -11.06
N ASN A 89 12.75 -2.38 -11.00
CA ASN A 89 13.12 -1.68 -9.76
C ASN A 89 12.30 -0.40 -9.61
N ARG A 90 11.09 -0.54 -9.08
CA ARG A 90 10.24 0.61 -8.79
C ARG A 90 10.58 1.17 -7.42
N ASN A 91 10.98 2.44 -7.36
CA ASN A 91 11.04 3.14 -6.08
C ASN A 91 9.66 3.12 -5.43
N HIS A 92 9.64 2.85 -4.15
CA HIS A 92 8.44 2.82 -3.33
C HIS A 92 8.72 3.50 -1.99
N PHE A 93 7.70 3.77 -1.24
CA PHE A 93 7.78 4.14 0.16
C PHE A 93 6.78 3.33 0.95
N THR A 94 6.99 3.24 2.26
CA THR A 94 6.04 2.56 3.15
C THR A 94 5.36 3.55 4.09
N LEU A 95 4.14 3.26 4.46
CA LEU A 95 3.48 3.83 5.62
C LEU A 95 3.13 2.68 6.55
N GLU A 96 3.48 2.80 7.82
CA GLU A 96 3.38 1.70 8.77
C GLU A 96 2.76 2.16 10.07
N ILE A 97 1.94 1.29 10.65
CA ILE A 97 1.42 1.43 12.00
C ILE A 97 1.94 0.23 12.75
N ALA A 98 2.76 0.43 13.77
CA ALA A 98 3.33 -0.66 14.54
C ALA A 98 3.15 -0.45 16.03
N LEU A 99 2.85 -1.54 16.72
CA LEU A 99 3.00 -1.68 18.17
C LEU A 99 4.14 -2.66 18.41
N ALA A 100 5.31 -2.12 18.77
CA ALA A 100 6.46 -2.92 19.12
C ALA A 100 6.23 -3.64 20.46
N GLU A 101 6.89 -4.79 20.65
CA GLU A 101 6.87 -5.49 21.93
C GLU A 101 7.34 -4.59 23.05
N GLY A 102 6.61 -4.62 24.18
CA GLY A 102 6.92 -3.81 25.36
C GLY A 102 6.55 -2.33 25.24
N SER A 103 6.03 -1.89 24.09
CA SER A 103 5.56 -0.52 23.90
C SER A 103 4.14 -0.33 24.43
N ASP A 104 3.88 0.86 24.95
CA ASP A 104 2.55 1.28 25.42
C ASP A 104 1.74 1.97 24.31
N HIS A 105 2.40 2.37 23.24
CA HIS A 105 1.83 3.18 22.18
C HIS A 105 2.19 2.61 20.82
N PHE A 106 1.22 2.63 19.91
CA PHE A 106 1.51 2.41 18.50
C PHE A 106 2.22 3.64 17.93
N ILE A 107 3.07 3.41 16.96
CA ILE A 107 3.88 4.44 16.31
C ILE A 107 3.66 4.37 14.80
N PHE A 108 3.66 5.52 14.16
CA PHE A 108 3.65 5.62 12.72
C PHE A 108 5.10 5.64 12.21
N TYR A 109 5.41 4.70 11.34
CA TYR A 109 6.69 4.65 10.66
C TYR A 109 6.53 4.85 9.16
N THR A 110 7.57 5.35 8.54
CA THR A 110 7.66 5.45 7.08
C THR A 110 9.08 5.14 6.64
N ALA A 111 9.22 4.20 5.71
CA ALA A 111 10.49 3.99 5.04
C ALA A 111 10.43 4.59 3.63
N VAL A 112 11.46 5.37 3.29
CA VAL A 112 11.57 6.03 1.97
C VAL A 112 12.97 5.84 1.41
N PRO A 113 13.16 5.81 0.06
CA PRO A 113 14.49 5.80 -0.52
C PRO A 113 15.33 6.96 0.01
N ALA A 114 16.58 6.68 0.43
CA ALA A 114 17.44 7.66 1.08
C ALA A 114 17.59 8.96 0.28
N HIS A 115 17.68 8.85 -1.06
CA HIS A 115 17.76 10.00 -1.96
C HIS A 115 16.45 10.80 -2.12
N LYS A 116 15.34 10.32 -1.55
CA LYS A 116 14.01 10.97 -1.54
C LYS A 116 13.56 11.40 -0.13
N ALA A 117 14.42 11.23 0.88
CA ALA A 117 14.11 11.57 2.28
C ALA A 117 13.66 13.03 2.45
N ASP A 118 14.42 13.98 1.89
CA ASP A 118 14.08 15.40 1.94
C ASP A 118 12.74 15.73 1.27
N LEU A 119 12.41 15.04 0.19
CA LEU A 119 11.11 15.19 -0.48
C LEU A 119 9.99 14.75 0.44
N PHE A 120 10.13 13.58 1.05
CA PHE A 120 9.15 13.03 1.98
C PHE A 120 8.89 14.00 3.14
N GLU A 121 9.94 14.47 3.80
CA GLU A 121 9.82 15.39 4.92
C GLU A 121 9.08 16.68 4.54
N LYS A 122 9.43 17.28 3.40
CA LYS A 122 8.77 18.48 2.89
C LYS A 122 7.30 18.26 2.55
N GLN A 123 6.96 17.12 1.93
CA GLN A 123 5.58 16.79 1.61
C GLN A 123 4.74 16.53 2.87
N LEU A 124 5.28 15.79 3.84
CA LEU A 124 4.58 15.51 5.09
C LEU A 124 4.36 16.78 5.91
N LEU A 125 5.40 17.59 6.11
CA LEU A 125 5.31 18.84 6.88
C LEU A 125 4.47 19.90 6.15
N GLY A 126 4.37 19.85 4.83
CA GLY A 126 3.46 20.69 4.06
C GLY A 126 1.98 20.42 4.37
N VAL A 127 1.64 19.17 4.68
CA VAL A 127 0.29 18.72 5.02
C VAL A 127 0.05 18.77 6.54
N HIS A 128 1.04 18.37 7.32
CA HIS A 128 1.03 18.32 8.77
C HIS A 128 2.18 19.17 9.35
N PRO A 129 2.07 20.50 9.38
CA PRO A 129 3.17 21.39 9.78
C PRO A 129 3.69 21.17 11.22
N ASN A 130 2.82 20.63 12.08
CA ASN A 130 3.12 20.37 13.48
C ASN A 130 3.54 18.91 13.75
N ALA A 131 3.64 18.07 12.71
CA ALA A 131 4.14 16.71 12.87
C ALA A 131 5.64 16.74 13.23
N LYS A 132 6.04 15.80 14.07
CA LYS A 132 7.45 15.56 14.37
C LYS A 132 7.91 14.36 13.54
N VAL A 133 8.95 14.56 12.77
CA VAL A 133 9.57 13.54 11.90
C VAL A 133 10.98 13.30 12.38
N MET A 134 11.31 12.08 12.75
CA MET A 134 12.65 11.71 13.22
C MET A 134 13.17 10.53 12.43
N GLU A 135 14.37 10.67 11.88
CA GLU A 135 15.08 9.51 11.29
C GLU A 135 15.48 8.56 12.42
N VAL A 136 15.17 7.27 12.26
CA VAL A 136 15.46 6.21 13.22
C VAL A 136 16.52 5.31 12.61
N PRO A 137 17.72 5.19 13.23
CA PRO A 137 18.79 4.37 12.67
C PRO A 137 18.55 2.86 12.81
N ASP A 138 17.76 2.49 13.82
CA ASP A 138 17.42 1.11 14.12
C ASP A 138 15.95 0.84 13.79
N ASP A 139 15.66 -0.37 13.31
CA ASP A 139 14.31 -0.82 13.03
C ASP A 139 13.55 -1.13 14.32
N TYR A 140 12.21 -1.05 14.26
CA TYR A 140 11.36 -1.48 15.36
C TYR A 140 11.15 -3.00 15.30
N ASN A 141 10.86 -3.61 16.43
CA ASN A 141 10.62 -5.04 16.53
C ASN A 141 9.22 -5.32 17.12
N VAL A 142 8.39 -6.02 16.38
CA VAL A 142 7.06 -6.47 16.83
C VAL A 142 7.06 -7.90 17.38
N PHE A 143 8.21 -8.56 17.39
CA PHE A 143 8.34 -9.96 17.75
C PHE A 143 8.85 -10.12 19.17
N SER A 144 8.21 -11.02 19.93
CA SER A 144 8.72 -11.47 21.23
C SER A 144 9.49 -12.76 21.07
N GLU A 145 10.47 -12.98 21.92
CA GLU A 145 11.25 -14.22 21.93
C GLU A 145 10.34 -15.42 22.19
N GLY A 146 10.38 -16.41 21.31
CA GLY A 146 9.54 -17.63 21.42
C GLY A 146 8.06 -17.43 21.10
N ALA A 147 7.65 -16.25 20.64
CA ALA A 147 6.27 -16.01 20.25
C ALA A 147 5.90 -16.69 18.92
N SER A 148 4.62 -16.96 18.77
CA SER A 148 4.03 -17.36 17.49
C SER A 148 3.78 -16.13 16.63
N VAL A 149 4.19 -16.20 15.37
CA VAL A 149 4.04 -15.13 14.39
C VAL A 149 3.13 -15.57 13.26
N VAL A 150 2.18 -14.74 12.89
CA VAL A 150 1.29 -14.94 11.75
C VAL A 150 1.25 -13.67 10.90
N ALA A 151 1.06 -13.84 9.60
CA ALA A 151 1.02 -12.74 8.67
C ALA A 151 -0.07 -12.93 7.62
N SER A 152 -0.51 -11.83 7.03
CA SER A 152 -1.35 -11.82 5.85
C SER A 152 -1.00 -10.67 4.92
N TYR A 153 -1.49 -10.78 3.70
CA TYR A 153 -1.46 -9.68 2.73
C TYR A 153 -2.81 -9.54 2.04
N ALA A 154 -3.17 -8.31 1.70
CA ALA A 154 -4.44 -8.02 1.06
C ALA A 154 -4.34 -8.06 -0.45
N THR A 155 -5.40 -8.55 -1.08
CA THR A 155 -5.68 -8.38 -2.51
C THR A 155 -7.04 -7.73 -2.70
N LEU A 156 -7.29 -7.17 -3.88
CA LEU A 156 -8.59 -6.65 -4.22
C LEU A 156 -9.54 -7.79 -4.64
N VAL A 157 -10.77 -7.78 -4.14
CA VAL A 157 -11.81 -8.78 -4.48
C VAL A 157 -12.20 -8.70 -5.96
N ARG A 158 -12.16 -7.49 -6.55
CA ARG A 158 -12.49 -7.23 -7.95
C ARG A 158 -11.30 -6.65 -8.70
N HIS A 159 -11.47 -6.48 -10.00
CA HIS A 159 -10.46 -5.83 -10.84
C HIS A 159 -10.08 -4.45 -10.29
N GLU A 160 -8.80 -4.12 -10.33
CA GLU A 160 -8.20 -2.90 -9.81
C GLU A 160 -8.79 -1.59 -10.38
N VAL A 161 -9.49 -1.64 -11.50
CA VAL A 161 -10.18 -0.49 -12.07
C VAL A 161 -11.34 0.03 -11.19
N TYR A 162 -11.90 -0.82 -10.34
CA TYR A 162 -12.93 -0.39 -9.38
C TYR A 162 -12.28 0.24 -8.14
N PRO A 163 -12.81 1.38 -7.65
CA PRO A 163 -12.37 1.95 -6.38
C PRO A 163 -12.86 1.09 -5.21
N ILE A 164 -12.18 1.15 -4.09
CA ILE A 164 -12.73 0.80 -2.77
C ILE A 164 -13.68 1.91 -2.32
N LYS A 165 -14.37 1.74 -1.20
CA LYS A 165 -15.13 2.80 -0.57
C LYS A 165 -14.19 3.94 -0.17
N THR A 166 -14.45 5.16 -0.62
CA THR A 166 -13.63 6.34 -0.38
C THR A 166 -14.11 7.13 0.83
N TYR A 167 -13.26 7.99 1.37
CA TYR A 167 -13.55 8.80 2.54
C TYR A 167 -14.76 9.71 2.39
N ASP A 168 -15.11 10.10 1.16
CA ASP A 168 -16.34 10.88 0.88
C ASP A 168 -17.62 10.14 1.29
N SER A 169 -17.57 8.82 1.30
CA SER A 169 -18.67 7.92 1.64
C SER A 169 -18.56 7.33 3.05
N ILE A 170 -17.55 7.73 3.84
CA ILE A 170 -17.32 7.26 5.20
C ILE A 170 -17.67 8.38 6.18
N ASP A 171 -18.63 8.12 7.07
CA ASP A 171 -19.15 9.13 8.02
C ASP A 171 -18.37 9.16 9.35
N HIS A 172 -17.43 8.26 9.55
CA HIS A 172 -16.60 8.14 10.74
C HIS A 172 -15.11 8.12 10.38
N ASP A 173 -14.23 8.33 11.34
CA ASP A 173 -12.79 8.19 11.13
C ASP A 173 -12.40 6.72 10.98
N PRO A 174 -12.01 6.28 9.76
CA PRO A 174 -11.65 4.89 9.53
C PRO A 174 -10.37 4.46 10.24
N LEU A 175 -9.48 5.41 10.51
CA LEU A 175 -8.23 5.13 11.22
C LEU A 175 -8.50 4.75 12.68
N ASN A 176 -9.47 5.38 13.33
CA ASN A 176 -9.86 5.04 14.70
C ASN A 176 -10.29 3.58 14.86
N ILE A 177 -10.95 2.99 13.86
CA ILE A 177 -11.34 1.58 13.91
C ILE A 177 -10.09 0.70 13.88
N ILE A 178 -9.12 1.00 13.03
CA ILE A 178 -7.86 0.28 12.93
C ILE A 178 -7.07 0.44 14.24
N LEU A 179 -6.86 1.66 14.70
CA LEU A 179 -6.08 1.97 15.90
C LEU A 179 -6.69 1.36 17.17
N ASN A 180 -8.01 1.27 17.24
CA ASN A 180 -8.69 0.63 18.37
C ASN A 180 -8.34 -0.85 18.55
N VAL A 181 -7.94 -1.55 17.49
CA VAL A 181 -7.42 -2.92 17.63
C VAL A 181 -6.08 -2.91 18.35
N PHE A 182 -5.18 -2.00 17.95
CA PHE A 182 -3.85 -1.88 18.59
C PHE A 182 -3.93 -1.52 20.08
N THR A 183 -4.87 -0.68 20.48
CA THR A 183 -5.05 -0.31 21.90
C THR A 183 -5.49 -1.47 22.79
N LYS A 184 -5.96 -2.58 22.21
CA LYS A 184 -6.39 -3.78 22.94
C LYS A 184 -5.29 -4.84 23.09
N LEU A 185 -4.14 -4.62 22.44
CA LEU A 185 -3.00 -5.52 22.56
C LEU A 185 -2.36 -5.39 23.95
N LYS A 186 -1.85 -6.51 24.46
CA LYS A 186 -1.12 -6.52 25.73
C LYS A 186 0.27 -5.91 25.54
N LYS A 187 0.72 -5.14 26.52
CA LYS A 187 2.03 -4.50 26.52
C LYS A 187 3.20 -5.48 26.40
N THR A 188 3.04 -6.68 26.95
CA THR A 188 4.09 -7.71 26.99
C THR A 188 3.62 -8.93 26.22
N GLY A 189 4.45 -9.44 25.35
CA GLY A 189 4.23 -10.65 24.59
C GLY A 189 3.29 -10.53 23.39
N GLU A 190 2.77 -9.32 23.10
CA GLU A 190 1.97 -9.07 21.90
C GLU A 190 2.54 -7.89 21.13
N GLY A 191 2.64 -8.07 19.82
CA GLY A 191 3.04 -7.03 18.88
C GLY A 191 2.30 -7.18 17.57
N ALA A 192 2.11 -6.09 16.84
CA ALA A 192 1.50 -6.11 15.52
C ALA A 192 1.97 -4.94 14.67
N SER A 193 1.94 -5.14 13.36
CA SER A 193 2.21 -4.08 12.39
C SER A 193 1.30 -4.21 11.17
N ILE A 194 0.88 -3.06 10.65
CA ILE A 194 0.28 -2.92 9.33
C ILE A 194 1.24 -2.10 8.48
N GLN A 195 1.64 -2.65 7.35
CA GLN A 195 2.52 -1.98 6.40
C GLN A 195 1.80 -1.78 5.07
N PHE A 196 1.78 -0.54 4.60
CA PHE A 196 1.35 -0.14 3.26
C PHE A 196 2.60 0.16 2.44
N THR A 197 2.98 -0.75 1.53
CA THR A 197 4.01 -0.46 0.54
C THR A 197 3.37 0.23 -0.64
N ILE A 198 3.80 1.46 -0.94
CA ILE A 198 3.16 2.33 -1.94
C ILE A 198 4.16 2.64 -3.05
N CYS A 199 3.77 2.33 -4.27
CA CYS A 199 4.55 2.57 -5.48
C CYS A 199 3.74 3.45 -6.43
N PRO A 200 4.22 4.64 -6.80
CA PRO A 200 3.57 5.47 -7.80
C PRO A 200 3.41 4.73 -9.13
N GLU A 201 2.23 4.78 -9.72
CA GLU A 201 1.97 4.21 -11.03
C GLU A 201 2.22 5.20 -12.16
N ASP A 202 2.48 4.69 -13.37
CA ASP A 202 2.75 5.50 -14.55
C ASP A 202 1.50 5.71 -15.42
N ASP A 203 1.66 6.50 -16.46
CA ASP A 203 0.61 6.76 -17.43
C ASP A 203 0.11 5.51 -18.15
N GLU A 204 0.84 4.39 -18.11
CA GLU A 204 0.41 3.16 -18.76
C GLU A 204 -0.83 2.58 -18.09
N ILE A 205 -0.91 2.58 -16.75
CA ILE A 205 -2.09 2.12 -16.03
C ILE A 205 -3.29 3.02 -16.30
N ILE A 206 -3.06 4.34 -16.38
CA ILE A 206 -4.11 5.31 -16.70
C ILE A 206 -4.65 5.06 -18.11
N ARG A 207 -3.77 4.83 -19.08
CA ARG A 207 -4.20 4.47 -20.46
C ARG A 207 -5.00 3.17 -20.49
N LYS A 208 -4.59 2.14 -19.73
CA LYS A 208 -5.35 0.88 -19.60
C LYS A 208 -6.75 1.12 -19.04
N PHE A 209 -6.87 1.96 -18.00
CA PHE A 209 -8.17 2.30 -17.41
C PHE A 209 -9.05 3.08 -18.37
N HIS A 210 -8.50 3.99 -19.18
CA HIS A 210 -9.25 4.69 -20.23
C HIS A 210 -9.80 3.73 -21.29
N VAL A 211 -9.02 2.73 -21.72
CA VAL A 211 -9.47 1.71 -22.68
C VAL A 211 -10.62 0.90 -22.07
N ILE A 212 -10.45 0.40 -20.84
CA ILE A 212 -11.50 -0.35 -20.14
C ILE A 212 -12.78 0.49 -20.01
N LEU A 213 -12.64 1.77 -19.63
CA LEU A 213 -13.79 2.68 -19.51
C LEU A 213 -14.51 2.88 -20.85
N ALA A 214 -13.78 3.04 -21.95
CA ALA A 214 -14.35 3.17 -23.30
C ALA A 214 -15.14 1.93 -23.71
N ASP A 215 -14.59 0.74 -23.45
CA ASP A 215 -15.23 -0.54 -23.75
C ASP A 215 -16.49 -0.75 -22.90
N VAL A 216 -16.47 -0.37 -21.62
CA VAL A 216 -17.63 -0.45 -20.73
C VAL A 216 -18.72 0.53 -21.17
N LYS A 217 -18.38 1.75 -21.59
CA LYS A 217 -19.30 2.69 -22.22
C LYS A 217 -19.88 2.17 -23.52
N GLY A 218 -19.13 1.29 -24.23
CA GLY A 218 -19.60 0.55 -25.40
C GLY A 218 -20.50 -0.64 -25.09
N GLY A 219 -20.83 -0.88 -23.81
CA GLY A 219 -21.71 -1.97 -23.35
C GLY A 219 -21.00 -3.29 -23.08
N MET A 220 -19.67 -3.31 -22.98
CA MET A 220 -18.93 -4.49 -22.51
C MET A 220 -18.98 -4.59 -20.99
N SER A 221 -18.89 -5.82 -20.45
CA SER A 221 -18.65 -5.98 -19.02
C SER A 221 -17.20 -5.63 -18.67
N VAL A 222 -16.94 -5.11 -17.46
CA VAL A 222 -15.57 -4.80 -17.00
C VAL A 222 -14.67 -6.04 -17.10
N ARG A 223 -15.20 -7.22 -16.75
CA ARG A 223 -14.45 -8.48 -16.84
C ARG A 223 -13.98 -8.76 -18.28
N THR A 224 -14.82 -8.52 -19.28
CA THR A 224 -14.48 -8.73 -20.68
C THR A 224 -13.48 -7.67 -21.16
N ALA A 225 -13.74 -6.40 -20.87
CA ALA A 225 -12.87 -5.28 -21.23
C ALA A 225 -11.45 -5.44 -20.64
N SER A 226 -11.34 -5.82 -19.37
CA SER A 226 -10.04 -6.02 -18.70
C SER A 226 -9.27 -7.22 -19.24
N SER A 227 -9.98 -8.32 -19.63
CA SER A 227 -9.31 -9.49 -20.22
C SER A 227 -8.75 -9.19 -21.62
N MET A 228 -9.44 -8.39 -22.41
CA MET A 228 -8.99 -7.95 -23.73
C MET A 228 -7.77 -7.04 -23.63
N THR A 229 -7.76 -6.12 -22.68
CA THR A 229 -6.62 -5.20 -22.45
C THR A 229 -5.32 -5.94 -22.12
N ARG A 230 -5.39 -7.11 -21.49
CA ARG A 230 -4.21 -7.97 -21.28
C ARG A 230 -3.62 -8.55 -22.56
N GLN A 231 -4.44 -8.76 -23.60
CA GLN A 231 -4.00 -9.31 -24.89
C GLN A 231 -3.46 -8.22 -25.83
N VAL A 232 -3.96 -7.00 -25.70
CA VAL A 232 -3.67 -5.87 -26.62
C VAL A 232 -2.23 -5.34 -26.51
N GLY A 233 -1.47 -5.68 -25.48
CA GLY A 233 -0.04 -5.38 -25.42
C GLY A 233 0.80 -5.90 -26.60
N LYS A 234 0.27 -6.83 -27.39
CA LYS A 234 0.91 -7.38 -28.61
C LYS A 234 0.24 -6.96 -29.93
N GLU A 235 -1.01 -6.47 -29.92
CA GLU A 235 -1.81 -6.25 -31.13
C GLU A 235 -2.30 -4.82 -31.37
N PHE A 236 -1.83 -3.84 -30.57
CA PHE A 236 -2.28 -2.44 -30.69
C PHE A 236 -2.06 -1.83 -32.08
N LYS A 237 -1.14 -2.37 -32.88
CA LYS A 237 -0.89 -1.89 -34.26
C LYS A 237 -1.99 -2.30 -35.25
N SER A 238 -2.74 -3.37 -35.02
CA SER A 238 -3.79 -3.83 -35.95
C SER A 238 -5.15 -3.18 -35.68
N LEU A 239 -5.48 -2.91 -34.41
CA LEU A 239 -6.75 -2.30 -34.02
C LEU A 239 -6.86 -0.82 -34.37
N ALA A 240 -5.75 -0.08 -34.32
CA ALA A 240 -5.74 1.32 -34.77
C ALA A 240 -6.09 1.47 -36.27
N SER A 241 -5.73 0.48 -37.08
CA SER A 241 -6.09 0.46 -38.51
C SER A 241 -7.56 0.10 -38.77
N GLU A 242 -8.15 -0.76 -37.92
CA GLU A 242 -9.56 -1.16 -38.02
C GLU A 242 -10.52 -0.06 -37.53
N LEU A 243 -10.12 0.73 -36.51
CA LEU A 243 -10.89 1.88 -36.01
C LEU A 243 -10.89 3.06 -36.99
N LEU A 244 -9.86 3.18 -37.81
CA LEU A 244 -9.76 4.24 -38.83
C LEU A 244 -10.50 3.91 -40.12
N PHE A 245 -10.76 2.63 -40.44
CA PHE A 245 -11.31 2.21 -41.72
C PHE A 245 -12.47 1.18 -41.60
N GLY A 246 -12.92 0.83 -40.40
CA GLY A 246 -13.98 -0.17 -40.18
C GLY A 246 -15.39 0.41 -40.34
N ALA A 247 -16.23 -0.26 -41.14
CA ALA A 247 -17.65 0.07 -41.28
C ALA A 247 -18.42 -0.08 -39.94
N PRO A 248 -19.49 0.70 -39.71
CA PRO A 248 -20.21 0.68 -38.44
C PRO A 248 -20.91 -0.68 -38.26
N LYS A 249 -20.42 -1.50 -37.30
CA LYS A 249 -21.15 -2.66 -36.80
C LYS A 249 -22.46 -2.19 -36.18
N LYS A 250 -23.58 -2.77 -36.55
CA LYS A 250 -24.90 -2.52 -35.94
C LYS A 250 -24.78 -2.55 -34.43
N LYS A 251 -25.16 -1.43 -33.79
CA LYS A 251 -25.31 -1.35 -32.33
C LYS A 251 -26.46 -2.27 -31.94
N GLU A 252 -26.17 -3.44 -31.39
CA GLU A 252 -27.10 -4.10 -30.49
C GLU A 252 -27.28 -3.21 -29.27
N ASP A 253 -28.51 -3.07 -28.78
CA ASP A 253 -28.83 -2.34 -27.54
C ASP A 253 -28.21 -3.08 -26.34
N LYS A 254 -26.92 -2.89 -26.15
CA LYS A 254 -26.19 -3.43 -24.99
C LYS A 254 -26.46 -2.53 -23.81
N LYS A 255 -27.05 -3.09 -22.77
CA LYS A 255 -27.35 -2.36 -21.52
C LYS A 255 -26.04 -1.91 -20.90
N ILE A 256 -25.79 -0.61 -20.90
CA ILE A 256 -24.60 -0.01 -20.28
C ILE A 256 -24.71 -0.16 -18.75
N ASN A 257 -23.64 -0.50 -18.11
CA ASN A 257 -23.55 -0.50 -16.65
C ASN A 257 -23.10 0.90 -16.16
N ASP A 258 -24.06 1.79 -16.01
CA ASP A 258 -23.82 3.19 -15.62
C ASP A 258 -23.06 3.29 -14.29
N LYS A 259 -23.33 2.40 -13.34
CA LYS A 259 -22.64 2.38 -12.04
C LYS A 259 -21.16 2.02 -12.18
N ALA A 260 -20.81 1.07 -13.07
CA ALA A 260 -19.42 0.76 -13.36
C ALA A 260 -18.70 1.93 -14.03
N VAL A 261 -19.36 2.61 -14.97
CA VAL A 261 -18.82 3.81 -15.63
C VAL A 261 -18.53 4.92 -14.60
N GLU A 262 -19.47 5.18 -13.70
CA GLU A 262 -19.32 6.16 -12.61
C GLU A 262 -18.14 5.83 -11.72
N ASN A 263 -18.08 4.59 -11.19
CA ASN A 263 -17.03 4.13 -10.28
C ASN A 263 -15.63 4.21 -10.92
N ILE A 264 -15.48 3.77 -12.18
CA ILE A 264 -14.20 3.85 -12.89
C ILE A 264 -13.81 5.30 -13.11
N THR A 265 -14.76 6.15 -13.51
CA THR A 265 -14.50 7.58 -13.72
C THR A 265 -14.08 8.27 -12.44
N GLU A 266 -14.70 7.92 -11.31
CA GLU A 266 -14.33 8.44 -9.99
C GLU A 266 -12.88 8.08 -9.64
N LYS A 267 -12.50 6.80 -9.76
CA LYS A 267 -11.14 6.35 -9.46
C LYS A 267 -10.08 7.09 -10.29
N MET A 268 -10.39 7.40 -11.53
CA MET A 268 -9.45 8.06 -12.44
C MET A 268 -9.29 9.57 -12.20
N LYS A 269 -10.03 10.17 -11.27
CA LYS A 269 -9.90 11.60 -10.91
C LYS A 269 -8.68 11.86 -10.02
N SER A 270 -8.25 10.86 -9.27
CA SER A 270 -7.14 10.97 -8.31
C SER A 270 -5.87 10.29 -8.84
N THR A 271 -4.74 10.63 -8.24
CA THR A 271 -3.45 9.98 -8.52
C THR A 271 -3.53 8.47 -8.22
N ILE A 272 -3.12 7.65 -9.18
CA ILE A 272 -3.13 6.20 -9.04
C ILE A 272 -1.78 5.73 -8.50
N MET A 273 -1.86 4.91 -7.46
CA MET A 273 -0.71 4.26 -6.85
C MET A 273 -0.97 2.77 -6.68
N ALA A 274 0.01 1.94 -6.99
CA ALA A 274 -0.01 0.54 -6.60
C ALA A 274 0.28 0.46 -5.10
N SER A 275 -0.49 -0.37 -4.40
CA SER A 275 -0.28 -0.58 -2.97
C SER A 275 -0.35 -2.06 -2.64
N ASN A 276 0.54 -2.48 -1.74
CA ASN A 276 0.46 -3.78 -1.09
C ASN A 276 0.26 -3.54 0.41
N ILE A 277 -0.73 -4.21 1.00
CA ILE A 277 -1.02 -4.13 2.42
C ILE A 277 -0.59 -5.45 3.05
N ARG A 278 0.27 -5.38 4.05
CA ARG A 278 0.74 -6.52 4.84
C ARG A 278 0.40 -6.30 6.30
N ILE A 279 0.03 -7.39 6.97
CA ILE A 279 -0.27 -7.37 8.40
C ILE A 279 0.55 -8.48 9.04
N ILE A 280 1.18 -8.18 10.16
CA ILE A 280 1.91 -9.14 10.98
C ILE A 280 1.37 -9.03 12.39
N ALA A 281 1.19 -10.17 13.05
CA ALA A 281 0.85 -10.24 14.46
C ALA A 281 1.73 -11.27 15.16
N SER A 282 2.20 -10.93 16.36
CA SER A 282 3.03 -11.75 17.23
C SER A 282 2.36 -11.87 18.60
N ALA A 283 2.30 -13.08 19.15
CA ALA A 283 1.73 -13.33 20.47
C ALA A 283 2.31 -14.61 21.10
N GLU A 284 2.11 -14.80 22.41
CA GLU A 284 2.55 -16.01 23.14
C GLU A 284 2.02 -17.34 22.58
N SER A 285 0.89 -17.30 21.86
CA SER A 285 0.30 -18.50 21.25
C SER A 285 -0.21 -18.23 19.83
N ASP A 286 -0.17 -19.25 18.99
CA ASP A 286 -0.67 -19.24 17.63
C ASP A 286 -2.16 -18.81 17.56
N LEU A 287 -2.98 -19.32 18.48
CA LEU A 287 -4.40 -18.94 18.56
C LEU A 287 -4.56 -17.45 18.81
N ARG A 288 -3.76 -16.87 19.72
CA ARG A 288 -3.85 -15.44 20.04
C ARG A 288 -3.30 -14.57 18.92
N ALA A 289 -2.20 -14.96 18.30
CA ALA A 289 -1.65 -14.27 17.12
C ALA A 289 -2.68 -14.22 15.99
N LYS A 290 -3.35 -15.36 15.70
CA LYS A 290 -4.43 -15.43 14.69
C LYS A 290 -5.65 -14.57 15.05
N GLN A 291 -6.00 -14.44 16.31
CA GLN A 291 -7.07 -13.54 16.75
C GLN A 291 -6.72 -12.09 16.50
N ILE A 292 -5.50 -11.65 16.87
CA ILE A 292 -5.03 -10.29 16.61
C ILE A 292 -5.05 -10.00 15.10
N LEU A 293 -4.52 -10.92 14.30
CA LEU A 293 -4.51 -10.79 12.85
C LEU A 293 -5.93 -10.61 12.29
N ALA A 294 -6.86 -11.48 12.68
CA ALA A 294 -8.25 -11.44 12.23
C ALA A 294 -8.97 -10.15 12.67
N ASP A 295 -8.69 -9.64 13.87
CA ASP A 295 -9.25 -8.38 14.36
C ASP A 295 -8.76 -7.19 13.50
N ILE A 296 -7.48 -7.19 13.13
CA ILE A 296 -6.92 -6.15 12.24
C ILE A 296 -7.54 -6.28 10.84
N GLU A 297 -7.57 -7.47 10.25
CA GLU A 297 -8.16 -7.72 8.93
C GLU A 297 -9.62 -7.28 8.87
N SER A 298 -10.40 -7.59 9.92
CA SER A 298 -11.81 -7.21 10.01
C SER A 298 -12.03 -5.71 10.01
N SER A 299 -11.06 -4.92 10.50
CA SER A 299 -11.12 -3.46 10.48
C SER A 299 -11.14 -2.88 9.07
N PHE A 300 -10.66 -3.62 8.07
CA PHE A 300 -10.68 -3.22 6.67
C PHE A 300 -12.02 -3.43 5.97
N ASN A 301 -12.98 -4.15 6.58
CA ASN A 301 -14.31 -4.35 6.01
C ASN A 301 -15.05 -3.03 5.75
N GLN A 302 -14.74 -1.99 6.50
CA GLN A 302 -15.31 -0.65 6.34
C GLN A 302 -15.04 -0.01 4.95
N PHE A 303 -14.01 -0.47 4.25
CA PHE A 303 -13.64 0.00 2.91
C PHE A 303 -14.33 -0.80 1.79
N THR A 304 -15.11 -1.82 2.12
CA THR A 304 -15.82 -2.67 1.16
C THR A 304 -17.20 -2.10 0.85
N GLU A 305 -17.54 -2.07 -0.44
CA GLU A 305 -18.86 -1.67 -0.91
C GLU A 305 -19.30 -2.59 -2.07
N ALA A 306 -20.59 -2.93 -2.12
CA ALA A 306 -21.14 -3.93 -3.04
C ALA A 306 -20.88 -3.63 -4.52
N ASP A 307 -20.98 -2.34 -4.92
CA ASP A 307 -20.79 -1.89 -6.31
C ASP A 307 -19.33 -1.46 -6.61
N ARG A 308 -18.48 -1.45 -5.60
CA ARG A 308 -17.08 -1.05 -5.65
C ARG A 308 -16.16 -2.25 -5.44
N ASN A 309 -15.03 -2.04 -4.83
CA ASN A 309 -14.09 -3.07 -4.46
C ASN A 309 -14.07 -3.32 -2.95
N GLY A 310 -13.26 -4.23 -2.50
CA GLY A 310 -12.98 -4.56 -1.13
C GLY A 310 -11.64 -5.30 -1.06
N PHE A 311 -11.27 -5.70 0.14
CA PHE A 311 -10.06 -6.45 0.41
C PHE A 311 -10.38 -7.91 0.72
N ASP A 312 -9.51 -8.80 0.25
CA ASP A 312 -9.44 -10.21 0.60
C ASP A 312 -8.05 -10.49 1.15
N PHE A 313 -7.96 -11.13 2.32
CA PHE A 313 -6.69 -11.38 3.02
C PHE A 313 -6.24 -12.81 2.83
N HIS A 314 -5.01 -12.97 2.41
CA HIS A 314 -4.37 -14.26 2.18
C HIS A 314 -3.31 -14.51 3.24
N HIS A 315 -3.32 -15.73 3.78
CA HIS A 315 -2.40 -16.18 4.82
C HIS A 315 -1.33 -17.08 4.16
N PRO A 316 -0.06 -16.64 4.04
CA PRO A 316 1.01 -17.49 3.54
C PRO A 316 1.14 -18.74 4.42
N GLN A 317 1.15 -19.91 3.80
CA GLN A 317 1.50 -21.15 4.51
C GLN A 317 3.02 -21.23 4.54
N GLY A 318 3.61 -21.45 5.71
CA GLY A 318 5.06 -21.48 5.89
C GLY A 318 5.73 -22.46 4.92
N GLY A 319 6.56 -21.90 4.01
CA GLY A 319 7.26 -22.65 2.97
C GLY A 319 7.19 -22.03 1.56
N ASP A 320 6.44 -20.98 1.37
CA ASP A 320 6.35 -20.24 0.09
C ASP A 320 7.27 -19.01 0.07
#